data_15310f0e255e2ba08362a33152add18c
#
_entry.id   15310f0e255e2ba08362a33152add18c
#
_cell.length_a   1.000
_cell.length_b   1.000
_cell.length_c   1.000
_cell.angle_alpha   90.00
_cell.angle_beta   90.00
_cell.angle_gamma   90.00
#
_symmetry.space_group_name_H-M   'P 1'
#
loop_
_entity.id
_entity.type
_entity.pdbx_description
1 polymer ?
#
loop_
_entity_poly.entity_id
_entity_poly.type
_entity_poly.pdbx_seq_one_letter_code
_entity_poly.pdbx_strand_id
1 'polypeptide(L)'
;MTTFCIRVWLIITFLLFSVNYVISQNSSTTYWEPEVALNYKLTPLLKQNFSLTNRNYTYRDNKAQLDIRQIEIAHFSSLAIDPNKSIGLGIQYRFREAFENTKENELRLTQQFNIIKQTTSARFGNRFRIEQRIQPSKTVHRFRYRFAIDIPLKGLKMDVGEPYLVATTESLISMGKSEKPMYDQRLTSQIGWSISQNLKAQLGIQFRMENYTEHTEHVFLFLNSLVISI
;
A
#
# COMPACT_ATOMS: atom_id res chain seq x y z
N MET A 1 6.20 22.62 -30.01
CA MET A 1 6.50 22.57 -28.56
C MET A 1 5.43 23.23 -27.69
N THR A 2 4.83 24.31 -28.10
CA THR A 2 3.81 25.08 -27.35
C THR A 2 2.49 24.36 -27.09
N THR A 3 1.98 23.62 -28.06
CA THR A 3 0.70 22.87 -27.95
C THR A 3 0.76 21.69 -26.96
N PHE A 4 1.92 21.05 -26.79
CA PHE A 4 2.11 19.99 -25.82
C PHE A 4 2.11 20.52 -24.38
N CYS A 5 2.80 21.63 -24.14
CA CYS A 5 2.82 22.29 -22.83
C CYS A 5 1.41 22.75 -22.42
N ILE A 6 0.62 23.31 -23.33
CA ILE A 6 -0.74 23.76 -23.05
C ILE A 6 -1.65 22.58 -22.67
N ARG A 7 -1.53 21.42 -23.35
CA ARG A 7 -2.32 20.21 -23.01
C ARG A 7 -1.95 19.65 -21.64
N VAL A 8 -0.68 19.64 -21.30
CA VAL A 8 -0.22 19.21 -19.97
C VAL A 8 -0.73 20.15 -18.90
N TRP A 9 -0.68 21.47 -19.11
CA TRP A 9 -1.21 22.46 -18.18
C TRP A 9 -2.72 22.33 -17.98
N LEU A 10 -3.48 22.09 -19.03
CA LEU A 10 -4.94 21.87 -18.95
C LEU A 10 -5.29 20.59 -18.18
N ILE A 11 -4.51 19.52 -18.33
CA ILE A 11 -4.71 18.29 -17.57
C ILE A 11 -4.38 18.52 -16.09
N ILE A 12 -3.30 19.22 -15.78
CA ILE A 12 -2.92 19.55 -14.39
C ILE A 12 -3.96 20.44 -13.73
N THR A 13 -4.44 21.49 -14.41
CA THR A 13 -5.50 22.36 -13.89
C THR A 13 -6.82 21.62 -13.71
N PHE A 14 -7.21 20.74 -14.62
CA PHE A 14 -8.41 19.93 -14.49
C PHE A 14 -8.29 18.93 -13.32
N LEU A 15 -7.14 18.32 -13.12
CA LEU A 15 -6.85 17.46 -11.96
C LEU A 15 -6.88 18.25 -10.64
N LEU A 16 -6.33 19.46 -10.61
CA LEU A 16 -6.36 20.32 -9.41
C LEU A 16 -7.78 20.81 -9.09
N PHE A 17 -8.61 21.09 -10.09
CA PHE A 17 -10.01 21.47 -9.89
C PHE A 17 -10.87 20.30 -9.41
N SER A 18 -10.64 19.08 -9.91
CA SER A 18 -11.40 17.91 -9.49
C SER A 18 -11.15 17.51 -8.03
N VAL A 19 -9.99 17.81 -7.49
CA VAL A 19 -9.65 17.53 -6.08
C VAL A 19 -10.51 18.34 -5.10
N ASN A 20 -10.89 19.57 -5.44
CA ASN A 20 -11.68 20.44 -4.55
C ASN A 20 -13.14 19.96 -4.35
N TYR A 21 -13.72 19.24 -5.30
CA TYR A 21 -15.09 18.71 -5.16
C TYR A 21 -15.17 17.48 -4.27
N VAL A 22 -14.08 16.73 -4.09
CA VAL A 22 -14.05 15.50 -3.29
C VAL A 22 -13.92 15.81 -1.78
N ILE A 23 -13.37 16.96 -1.41
CA ILE A 23 -13.07 17.30 0.00
C ILE A 23 -14.29 17.88 0.74
N SER A 24 -15.34 18.30 0.02
CA SER A 24 -16.41 19.15 0.56
C SER A 24 -17.52 18.47 1.37
N GLN A 25 -17.63 17.14 1.44
CA GLN A 25 -18.85 16.53 1.97
C GLN A 25 -18.72 15.37 2.97
N ASN A 26 -17.51 14.88 3.30
CA ASN A 26 -17.35 13.82 4.30
C ASN A 26 -16.10 14.05 5.15
N SER A 27 -16.16 13.62 6.42
CA SER A 27 -15.02 13.62 7.34
C SER A 27 -13.85 12.84 6.73
N SER A 28 -12.95 13.54 6.06
CA SER A 28 -11.76 12.94 5.48
C SER A 28 -10.71 12.75 6.57
N THR A 29 -10.13 11.57 6.66
CA THR A 29 -9.01 11.29 7.55
C THR A 29 -7.72 11.19 6.74
N THR A 30 -6.68 11.85 7.21
CA THR A 30 -5.38 11.80 6.56
C THR A 30 -4.34 11.20 7.51
N TYR A 31 -3.47 10.35 6.96
CA TYR A 31 -2.39 9.69 7.68
C TYR A 31 -1.04 9.94 7.05
N TRP A 32 -0.01 9.87 7.87
CA TRP A 32 1.37 9.66 7.46
C TRP A 32 1.81 8.25 7.86
N GLU A 33 2.32 7.47 6.90
CA GLU A 33 2.66 6.07 7.11
C GLU A 33 4.10 5.78 6.65
N PRO A 34 5.10 5.98 7.52
CA PRO A 34 6.46 5.53 7.28
C PRO A 34 6.59 4.00 7.43
N GLU A 35 7.41 3.40 6.56
CA GLU A 35 7.73 1.97 6.57
C GLU A 35 9.24 1.76 6.39
N VAL A 36 9.80 0.82 7.14
CA VAL A 36 11.13 0.25 6.88
C VAL A 36 10.95 -1.24 6.62
N ALA A 37 11.49 -1.72 5.50
CA ALA A 37 11.42 -3.11 5.10
C ALA A 37 12.80 -3.69 4.83
N LEU A 38 13.04 -4.89 5.34
CA LEU A 38 14.24 -5.68 5.11
C LEU A 38 13.87 -6.93 4.31
N ASN A 39 14.45 -7.08 3.13
CA ASN A 39 14.33 -8.26 2.31
C ASN A 39 15.65 -9.03 2.31
N TYR A 40 15.60 -10.34 2.51
CA TYR A 40 16.75 -11.18 2.32
C TYR A 40 16.37 -12.51 1.65
N LYS A 41 17.34 -13.09 0.93
CA LYS A 41 17.18 -14.38 0.27
C LYS A 41 17.79 -15.47 1.14
N LEU A 42 16.96 -16.35 1.69
CA LEU A 42 17.43 -17.50 2.42
C LEU A 42 17.99 -18.57 1.45
N THR A 43 17.31 -18.72 0.30
CA THR A 43 17.76 -19.54 -0.84
C THR A 43 17.39 -18.80 -2.14
N PRO A 44 17.85 -19.27 -3.32
CA PRO A 44 17.42 -18.69 -4.60
C PRO A 44 15.90 -18.66 -4.80
N LEU A 45 15.18 -19.61 -4.20
CA LEU A 45 13.71 -19.71 -4.31
C LEU A 45 12.96 -19.11 -3.12
N LEU A 46 13.59 -19.06 -1.93
CA LEU A 46 12.92 -18.65 -0.70
C LEU A 46 13.41 -17.26 -0.27
N LYS A 47 12.50 -16.30 -0.27
CA LYS A 47 12.73 -14.91 0.14
C LYS A 47 11.97 -14.61 1.42
N GLN A 48 12.59 -13.83 2.28
CA GLN A 48 12.02 -13.35 3.54
C GLN A 48 11.89 -11.83 3.47
N ASN A 49 10.85 -11.32 4.08
CA ASN A 49 10.61 -9.88 4.25
C ASN A 49 10.20 -9.62 5.69
N PHE A 50 10.87 -8.68 6.34
CA PHE A 50 10.44 -8.09 7.60
C PHE A 50 10.10 -6.64 7.34
N SER A 51 9.02 -6.16 7.93
CA SER A 51 8.69 -4.73 7.87
C SER A 51 8.18 -4.21 9.20
N LEU A 52 8.52 -2.96 9.45
CA LEU A 52 8.02 -2.13 10.53
C LEU A 52 7.31 -0.94 9.91
N THR A 53 6.03 -0.78 10.20
CA THR A 53 5.21 0.33 9.70
C THR A 53 4.63 1.08 10.89
N ASN A 54 4.73 2.40 10.87
CA ASN A 54 4.03 3.28 11.80
C ASN A 54 2.95 4.04 11.02
N ARG A 55 1.77 4.24 11.61
CA ARG A 55 0.73 5.09 11.03
C ARG A 55 0.35 6.17 12.02
N ASN A 56 0.47 7.42 11.58
CA ASN A 56 0.15 8.60 12.36
C ASN A 56 -1.02 9.33 11.74
N TYR A 57 -1.92 9.86 12.56
CA TYR A 57 -2.88 10.86 12.11
C TYR A 57 -2.12 12.13 11.72
N THR A 58 -2.50 12.75 10.61
CA THR A 58 -2.07 14.11 10.24
C THR A 58 -3.24 15.07 10.18
N TYR A 59 -4.44 14.54 9.91
CA TYR A 59 -5.69 15.28 9.93
C TYR A 59 -6.84 14.37 10.31
N ARG A 60 -7.65 14.75 11.30
CA ARG A 60 -8.83 14.04 11.78
C ARG A 60 -9.78 15.01 12.47
N ASP A 61 -11.08 14.78 12.35
CA ASP A 61 -12.13 15.58 13.01
C ASP A 61 -11.97 17.09 12.78
N ASN A 62 -11.64 17.48 11.52
CA ASN A 62 -11.37 18.84 11.07
C ASN A 62 -10.22 19.56 11.79
N LYS A 63 -9.26 18.79 12.34
CA LYS A 63 -8.07 19.32 13.02
C LYS A 63 -6.80 18.66 12.49
N ALA A 64 -5.76 19.47 12.30
CA ALA A 64 -4.42 18.97 12.10
C ALA A 64 -3.88 18.44 13.44
N GLN A 65 -3.34 17.21 13.43
CA GLN A 65 -2.78 16.57 14.63
C GLN A 65 -1.67 15.60 14.20
N LEU A 66 -0.78 15.28 15.11
CA LEU A 66 0.27 14.29 14.87
C LEU A 66 0.28 13.27 16.00
N ASP A 67 -0.63 12.30 15.92
CA ASP A 67 -0.80 11.26 16.91
C ASP A 67 -0.56 9.89 16.30
N ILE A 68 0.12 9.02 17.04
CA ILE A 68 0.33 7.63 16.61
C ILE A 68 -1.01 6.90 16.67
N ARG A 69 -1.43 6.34 15.54
CA ARG A 69 -2.59 5.45 15.48
C ARG A 69 -2.23 4.00 15.76
N GLN A 70 -1.13 3.54 15.19
CA GLN A 70 -0.70 2.13 15.29
C GLN A 70 0.74 1.94 14.87
N ILE A 71 1.35 0.89 15.42
CA ILE A 71 2.61 0.32 14.96
C ILE A 71 2.34 -1.11 14.48
N GLU A 72 2.98 -1.52 13.41
CA GLU A 72 2.76 -2.81 12.77
C GLU A 72 4.09 -3.47 12.45
N ILE A 73 4.26 -4.70 12.90
CA ILE A 73 5.42 -5.54 12.61
C ILE A 73 4.91 -6.70 11.74
N ALA A 74 5.57 -6.95 10.63
CA ALA A 74 5.20 -8.04 9.74
C ALA A 74 6.41 -8.85 9.29
N HIS A 75 6.15 -10.14 9.09
CA HIS A 75 7.07 -11.07 8.47
C HIS A 75 6.36 -11.83 7.35
N PHE A 76 7.01 -11.95 6.20
CA PHE A 76 6.54 -12.71 5.06
C PHE A 76 7.63 -13.65 4.53
N SER A 77 7.27 -14.91 4.34
CA SER A 77 8.07 -15.90 3.61
C SER A 77 7.44 -16.10 2.23
N SER A 78 8.24 -16.01 1.18
CA SER A 78 7.77 -16.15 -0.21
C SER A 78 8.61 -17.18 -0.95
N LEU A 79 7.96 -18.23 -1.46
CA LEU A 79 8.57 -19.28 -2.24
C LEU A 79 8.26 -19.06 -3.74
N ALA A 80 9.30 -18.96 -4.54
CA ALA A 80 9.17 -18.98 -6.00
C ALA A 80 8.82 -20.39 -6.47
N ILE A 81 7.70 -20.55 -7.18
CA ILE A 81 7.24 -21.82 -7.75
C ILE A 81 7.45 -21.85 -9.27
N ASP A 82 7.73 -20.70 -9.86
CA ASP A 82 7.96 -20.48 -11.28
C ASP A 82 8.76 -19.16 -11.40
N PRO A 83 9.52 -18.90 -12.47
CA PRO A 83 10.23 -17.62 -12.66
C PRO A 83 9.36 -16.37 -12.45
N ASN A 84 8.07 -16.48 -12.73
CA ASN A 84 7.12 -15.37 -12.67
C ASN A 84 6.05 -15.54 -11.59
N LYS A 85 6.06 -16.63 -10.81
CA LYS A 85 5.02 -16.92 -9.83
C LYS A 85 5.62 -17.26 -8.47
N SER A 86 4.97 -16.78 -7.41
CA SER A 86 5.34 -17.14 -6.05
C SER A 86 4.11 -17.28 -5.16
N ILE A 87 4.22 -18.15 -4.18
CA ILE A 87 3.30 -18.26 -3.05
C ILE A 87 3.96 -17.68 -1.81
N GLY A 88 3.18 -17.16 -0.88
CA GLY A 88 3.71 -16.57 0.34
C GLY A 88 2.81 -16.76 1.53
N LEU A 89 3.44 -16.88 2.69
CA LEU A 89 2.79 -16.87 4.00
C LEU A 89 3.29 -15.67 4.79
N GLY A 90 2.39 -15.01 5.51
CA GLY A 90 2.74 -13.86 6.33
C GLY A 90 2.09 -13.93 7.69
N ILE A 91 2.80 -13.41 8.67
CA ILE A 91 2.30 -13.11 10.00
C ILE A 91 2.57 -11.63 10.27
N GLN A 92 1.60 -10.95 10.85
CA GLN A 92 1.67 -9.53 11.13
C GLN A 92 0.97 -9.23 12.43
N TYR A 93 1.60 -8.44 13.29
CA TYR A 93 1.00 -7.97 14.51
C TYR A 93 0.88 -6.45 14.49
N ARG A 94 -0.29 -5.98 14.85
CA ARG A 94 -0.63 -4.56 14.87
C ARG A 94 -0.96 -4.13 16.27
N PHE A 95 -0.14 -3.26 16.83
CA PHE A 95 -0.36 -2.59 18.10
C PHE A 95 -1.26 -1.36 17.87
N ARG A 96 -2.41 -1.32 18.51
CA ARG A 96 -3.39 -0.23 18.42
C ARG A 96 -3.86 0.23 19.77
N GLU A 97 -4.14 -0.70 20.66
CA GLU A 97 -4.66 -0.46 22.01
C GLU A 97 -3.78 0.51 22.82
N ALA A 98 -2.46 0.42 22.66
CA ALA A 98 -1.49 1.32 23.31
C ALA A 98 -1.62 2.79 22.87
N PHE A 99 -2.26 3.06 21.73
CA PHE A 99 -2.39 4.40 21.15
C PHE A 99 -3.84 4.88 21.09
N GLU A 100 -4.78 3.95 20.95
CA GLU A 100 -6.23 4.21 20.91
C GLU A 100 -6.94 3.19 21.79
N ASN A 101 -7.33 3.55 23.01
CA ASN A 101 -7.97 2.67 24.00
C ASN A 101 -9.26 1.99 23.52
N THR A 102 -9.91 2.55 22.49
CA THR A 102 -11.12 1.98 21.89
C THR A 102 -10.85 0.96 20.79
N LYS A 103 -9.58 0.70 20.48
CA LYS A 103 -9.16 -0.20 19.40
C LYS A 103 -8.35 -1.36 19.95
N GLU A 104 -8.70 -2.55 19.51
CA GLU A 104 -7.99 -3.77 19.86
C GLU A 104 -6.74 -3.99 19.03
N ASN A 105 -5.76 -4.66 19.63
CA ASN A 105 -4.62 -5.20 18.89
C ASN A 105 -5.08 -6.27 17.89
N GLU A 106 -4.31 -6.49 16.84
CA GLU A 106 -4.72 -7.37 15.75
C GLU A 106 -3.57 -8.26 15.30
N LEU A 107 -3.78 -9.57 15.33
CA LEU A 107 -2.93 -10.55 14.67
C LEU A 107 -3.50 -10.84 13.28
N ARG A 108 -2.63 -10.85 12.25
CA ARG A 108 -2.98 -11.27 10.89
C ARG A 108 -2.17 -12.45 10.44
N LEU A 109 -2.89 -13.43 9.92
CA LEU A 109 -2.33 -14.52 9.15
C LEU A 109 -2.67 -14.27 7.68
N THR A 110 -1.69 -14.42 6.80
CA THR A 110 -1.83 -14.05 5.39
C THR A 110 -1.33 -15.17 4.50
N GLN A 111 -2.11 -15.51 3.48
CA GLN A 111 -1.71 -16.33 2.36
C GLN A 111 -1.75 -15.47 1.10
N GLN A 112 -0.75 -15.57 0.24
CA GLN A 112 -0.72 -14.80 -1.00
C GLN A 112 -0.18 -15.59 -2.18
N PHE A 113 -0.68 -15.24 -3.36
CA PHE A 113 -0.19 -15.70 -4.64
C PHE A 113 0.16 -14.50 -5.51
N ASN A 114 1.37 -14.47 -6.06
CA ASN A 114 1.84 -13.39 -6.89
C ASN A 114 2.18 -13.90 -8.30
N ILE A 115 1.82 -13.09 -9.29
CA ILE A 115 2.22 -13.27 -10.70
C ILE A 115 2.89 -11.99 -11.14
N ILE A 116 4.10 -12.08 -11.69
CA ILE A 116 4.87 -10.94 -12.19
C ILE A 116 5.11 -11.14 -13.68
N LYS A 117 4.87 -10.11 -14.48
CA LYS A 117 5.24 -10.07 -15.89
C LYS A 117 6.17 -8.89 -16.12
N GLN A 118 7.40 -9.18 -16.53
CA GLN A 118 8.38 -8.17 -16.91
C GLN A 118 8.33 -7.96 -18.42
N THR A 119 8.24 -6.69 -18.84
CA THR A 119 8.45 -6.27 -20.22
C THR A 119 9.74 -5.45 -20.30
N THR A 120 10.08 -4.95 -21.47
CA THR A 120 11.29 -4.12 -21.67
C THR A 120 11.25 -2.84 -20.83
N SER A 121 10.07 -2.21 -20.72
CA SER A 121 9.93 -0.87 -20.11
C SER A 121 8.98 -0.82 -18.90
N ALA A 122 8.41 -1.95 -18.49
CA ALA A 122 7.49 -1.99 -17.36
C ALA A 122 7.46 -3.35 -16.69
N ARG A 123 7.15 -3.36 -15.39
CA ARG A 123 6.87 -4.57 -14.63
C ARG A 123 5.41 -4.54 -14.17
N PHE A 124 4.69 -5.60 -14.48
CA PHE A 124 3.31 -5.78 -14.05
C PHE A 124 3.24 -6.84 -12.96
N GLY A 125 2.49 -6.56 -11.90
CA GLY A 125 2.30 -7.47 -10.78
C GLY A 125 0.82 -7.68 -10.49
N ASN A 126 0.43 -8.95 -10.33
CA ASN A 126 -0.88 -9.32 -9.81
C ASN A 126 -0.67 -10.05 -8.49
N ARG A 127 -1.41 -9.67 -7.45
CA ARG A 127 -1.37 -10.32 -6.14
C ARG A 127 -2.78 -10.64 -5.68
N PHE A 128 -3.00 -11.90 -5.38
CA PHE A 128 -4.18 -12.39 -4.67
C PHE A 128 -3.77 -12.69 -3.24
N ARG A 129 -4.57 -12.23 -2.28
CA ARG A 129 -4.25 -12.37 -0.87
C ARG A 129 -5.51 -12.69 -0.07
N ILE A 130 -5.37 -13.62 0.87
CA ILE A 130 -6.37 -13.93 1.88
C ILE A 130 -5.75 -13.61 3.24
N GLU A 131 -6.49 -12.88 4.08
CA GLU A 131 -6.06 -12.50 5.42
C GLU A 131 -7.10 -12.94 6.45
N GLN A 132 -6.65 -13.56 7.53
CA GLN A 132 -7.41 -13.73 8.76
C GLN A 132 -6.93 -12.65 9.73
N ARG A 133 -7.80 -11.74 10.07
CA ARG A 133 -7.56 -10.63 11.00
C ARG A 133 -8.22 -10.98 12.33
N ILE A 134 -7.40 -11.38 13.29
CA ILE A 134 -7.80 -11.92 14.57
C ILE A 134 -7.65 -10.80 15.62
N GLN A 135 -8.76 -10.42 16.22
CA GLN A 135 -8.85 -9.48 17.34
C GLN A 135 -9.48 -10.21 18.52
N PRO A 136 -9.29 -9.78 19.77
CA PRO A 136 -9.94 -10.38 20.93
C PRO A 136 -11.45 -10.55 20.79
N SER A 137 -12.13 -9.55 20.24
CA SER A 137 -13.60 -9.56 20.09
C SER A 137 -14.10 -10.27 18.84
N LYS A 138 -13.29 -10.34 17.76
CA LYS A 138 -13.74 -10.87 16.47
C LYS A 138 -12.62 -11.31 15.54
N THR A 139 -12.98 -12.17 14.60
CA THR A 139 -12.14 -12.52 13.45
C THR A 139 -12.81 -12.04 12.16
N VAL A 140 -12.03 -11.34 11.33
CA VAL A 140 -12.48 -10.84 10.02
C VAL A 140 -11.63 -11.51 8.92
N HIS A 141 -12.30 -12.14 7.98
CA HIS A 141 -11.67 -12.67 6.77
C HIS A 141 -11.67 -11.60 5.69
N ARG A 142 -10.51 -11.37 5.04
CA ARG A 142 -10.35 -10.38 3.99
C ARG A 142 -9.72 -10.99 2.76
N PHE A 143 -10.37 -10.80 1.62
CA PHE A 143 -9.86 -11.14 0.31
C PHE A 143 -9.39 -9.86 -0.39
N ARG A 144 -8.22 -9.93 -1.05
CA ARG A 144 -7.63 -8.77 -1.69
C ARG A 144 -7.07 -9.16 -3.06
N TYR A 145 -7.37 -8.34 -4.04
CA TYR A 145 -6.70 -8.38 -5.33
C TYR A 145 -5.99 -7.05 -5.56
N ARG A 146 -4.71 -7.12 -5.90
CA ARG A 146 -3.88 -5.95 -6.22
C ARG A 146 -3.27 -6.11 -7.60
N PHE A 147 -3.46 -5.12 -8.44
CA PHE A 147 -2.71 -4.92 -9.67
C PHE A 147 -1.68 -3.82 -9.45
N ALA A 148 -0.47 -4.00 -9.95
CA ALA A 148 0.63 -3.05 -9.85
C ALA A 148 1.33 -2.90 -11.19
N ILE A 149 1.78 -1.69 -11.48
CA ILE A 149 2.67 -1.38 -12.59
C ILE A 149 3.85 -0.56 -12.07
N ASP A 150 5.07 -0.97 -12.40
CA ASP A 150 6.30 -0.24 -12.10
C ASP A 150 6.94 0.16 -13.43
N ILE A 151 7.26 1.45 -13.57
CA ILE A 151 7.78 2.05 -14.80
C ILE A 151 9.05 2.83 -14.47
N PRO A 152 10.19 2.54 -15.10
CA PRO A 152 11.37 3.39 -15.00
C PRO A 152 11.03 4.78 -15.58
N LEU A 153 11.40 5.85 -14.87
CA LEU A 153 11.20 7.23 -15.35
C LEU A 153 12.38 7.71 -16.21
N LYS A 154 13.47 6.96 -16.20
CA LYS A 154 14.63 7.19 -17.04
C LYS A 154 15.12 5.85 -17.59
N GLY A 155 15.57 5.82 -18.84
CA GLY A 155 16.01 4.58 -19.48
C GLY A 155 14.89 3.54 -19.70
N LEU A 156 15.28 2.28 -19.86
CA LEU A 156 14.37 1.13 -20.06
C LEU A 156 14.28 0.20 -18.86
N LYS A 157 15.16 0.37 -17.87
CA LYS A 157 15.24 -0.48 -16.67
C LYS A 157 15.32 0.41 -15.43
N MET A 158 15.03 -0.15 -14.27
CA MET A 158 15.18 0.53 -12.98
C MET A 158 16.63 0.36 -12.49
N ASP A 159 17.52 1.17 -12.99
CA ASP A 159 18.93 1.13 -12.64
C ASP A 159 19.23 1.91 -11.35
N VAL A 160 20.41 1.68 -10.77
CA VAL A 160 20.87 2.40 -9.58
C VAL A 160 21.02 3.88 -9.89
N GLY A 161 20.56 4.73 -8.98
CA GLY A 161 20.52 6.19 -9.12
C GLY A 161 19.33 6.73 -9.91
N GLU A 162 18.47 5.86 -10.44
CA GLU A 162 17.35 6.27 -11.29
C GLU A 162 16.00 6.21 -10.57
N PRO A 163 15.11 7.18 -10.87
CA PRO A 163 13.77 7.18 -10.35
C PRO A 163 12.86 6.24 -11.15
N TYR A 164 11.85 5.71 -10.49
CA TYR A 164 10.80 4.91 -11.10
C TYR A 164 9.44 5.26 -10.49
N LEU A 165 8.37 5.03 -11.24
CA LEU A 165 7.00 5.19 -10.81
C LEU A 165 6.40 3.83 -10.47
N VAL A 166 5.69 3.75 -9.36
CA VAL A 166 4.85 2.60 -8.99
C VAL A 166 3.41 3.09 -8.89
N ALA A 167 2.53 2.50 -9.67
CA ALA A 167 1.09 2.72 -9.55
C ALA A 167 0.39 1.41 -9.22
N THR A 168 -0.54 1.44 -8.25
CA THR A 168 -1.30 0.25 -7.87
C THR A 168 -2.78 0.55 -7.67
N THR A 169 -3.60 -0.42 -8.02
CA THR A 169 -5.01 -0.47 -7.63
C THR A 169 -5.25 -1.75 -6.84
N GLU A 170 -6.04 -1.66 -5.77
CA GLU A 170 -6.32 -2.80 -4.90
C GLU A 170 -7.78 -2.78 -4.48
N SER A 171 -8.48 -3.89 -4.75
CA SER A 171 -9.86 -4.13 -4.34
C SER A 171 -9.87 -5.13 -3.18
N LEU A 172 -10.70 -4.87 -2.17
CA LEU A 172 -10.79 -5.66 -0.97
C LEU A 172 -12.25 -5.96 -0.63
N ILE A 173 -12.50 -7.16 -0.14
CA ILE A 173 -13.75 -7.54 0.52
C ILE A 173 -13.43 -8.10 1.90
N SER A 174 -14.09 -7.58 2.92
CA SER A 174 -13.94 -8.02 4.32
C SER A 174 -15.26 -8.60 4.80
N MET A 175 -15.20 -9.76 5.45
CA MET A 175 -16.35 -10.48 5.97
C MET A 175 -16.08 -10.90 7.42
N GLY A 176 -16.94 -10.46 8.35
CA GLY A 176 -16.98 -10.86 9.76
C GLY A 176 -18.20 -11.68 10.09
N LYS A 177 -18.20 -12.32 11.26
CA LYS A 177 -19.39 -13.02 11.76
C LYS A 177 -20.49 -11.99 12.06
N SER A 178 -21.67 -12.19 11.48
CA SER A 178 -22.85 -11.32 11.68
C SER A 178 -22.68 -9.86 11.23
N GLU A 179 -21.64 -9.56 10.45
CA GLU A 179 -21.42 -8.25 9.85
C GLU A 179 -21.67 -8.33 8.33
N LYS A 180 -22.20 -7.26 7.75
CA LYS A 180 -22.32 -7.16 6.30
C LYS A 180 -20.93 -7.10 5.65
N PRO A 181 -20.73 -7.65 4.46
CA PRO A 181 -19.47 -7.53 3.73
C PRO A 181 -19.13 -6.07 3.48
N MET A 182 -17.89 -5.67 3.81
CA MET A 182 -17.36 -4.34 3.50
C MET A 182 -16.46 -4.41 2.28
N TYR A 183 -16.65 -3.46 1.36
CA TYR A 183 -15.88 -3.34 0.13
C TYR A 183 -15.02 -2.08 0.18
N ASP A 184 -13.73 -2.24 -0.05
CA ASP A 184 -12.78 -1.13 -0.10
C ASP A 184 -12.08 -1.10 -1.46
N GLN A 185 -11.78 0.10 -1.94
CA GLN A 185 -10.93 0.33 -3.11
C GLN A 185 -9.76 1.24 -2.73
N ARG A 186 -8.55 0.91 -3.20
CA ARG A 186 -7.34 1.68 -2.93
C ARG A 186 -6.61 1.98 -4.22
N LEU A 187 -6.17 3.21 -4.34
CA LEU A 187 -5.32 3.70 -5.42
C LEU A 187 -4.03 4.24 -4.80
N THR A 188 -2.89 3.80 -5.30
CA THR A 188 -1.58 4.24 -4.78
C THR A 188 -0.69 4.67 -5.93
N SER A 189 0.01 5.78 -5.76
CA SER A 189 1.06 6.23 -6.66
C SER A 189 2.29 6.60 -5.84
N GLN A 190 3.45 6.08 -6.22
CA GLN A 190 4.72 6.31 -5.53
C GLN A 190 5.84 6.56 -6.55
N ILE A 191 6.70 7.51 -6.23
CA ILE A 191 7.99 7.67 -6.90
C ILE A 191 9.04 7.01 -6.03
N GLY A 192 9.81 6.11 -6.62
CA GLY A 192 10.91 5.43 -5.96
C GLY A 192 12.25 5.79 -6.58
N TRP A 193 13.31 5.65 -5.79
CA TRP A 193 14.70 5.78 -6.21
C TRP A 193 15.48 4.53 -5.78
N SER A 194 16.20 3.93 -6.71
CA SER A 194 17.20 2.91 -6.41
C SER A 194 18.50 3.60 -5.98
N ILE A 195 18.64 3.89 -4.66
CA ILE A 195 19.81 4.62 -4.13
C ILE A 195 21.09 3.80 -4.30
N SER A 196 20.98 2.50 -4.08
CA SER A 196 22.04 1.52 -4.36
C SER A 196 21.41 0.19 -4.80
N GLN A 197 22.25 -0.83 -5.08
CA GLN A 197 21.75 -2.18 -5.38
C GLN A 197 20.91 -2.76 -4.24
N ASN A 198 21.19 -2.35 -3.01
CA ASN A 198 20.59 -2.90 -1.79
C ASN A 198 19.61 -1.94 -1.11
N LEU A 199 19.50 -0.69 -1.55
CA LEU A 199 18.69 0.33 -0.88
C LEU A 199 17.79 1.06 -1.86
N LYS A 200 16.50 1.08 -1.55
CA LYS A 200 15.47 1.85 -2.29
C LYS A 200 14.70 2.73 -1.33
N ALA A 201 14.42 3.95 -1.74
CA ALA A 201 13.49 4.85 -1.06
C ALA A 201 12.29 5.11 -1.94
N GLN A 202 11.09 5.21 -1.35
CA GLN A 202 9.86 5.53 -2.08
C GLN A 202 9.07 6.58 -1.30
N LEU A 203 8.48 7.52 -2.03
CA LEU A 203 7.54 8.51 -1.52
C LEU A 203 6.26 8.43 -2.35
N GLY A 204 5.12 8.55 -1.73
CA GLY A 204 3.87 8.48 -2.48
C GLY A 204 2.63 8.83 -1.68
N ILE A 205 1.53 8.71 -2.38
CA ILE A 205 0.18 8.94 -1.85
C ILE A 205 -0.68 7.71 -2.10
N GLN A 206 -1.57 7.45 -1.17
CA GLN A 206 -2.62 6.45 -1.34
C GLN A 206 -3.97 7.08 -1.00
N PHE A 207 -4.92 6.88 -1.87
CA PHE A 207 -6.32 7.19 -1.65
C PHE A 207 -7.09 5.88 -1.42
N ARG A 208 -7.96 5.87 -0.40
CA ARG A 208 -8.83 4.74 -0.07
C ARG A 208 -10.27 5.21 -0.01
N MET A 209 -11.14 4.44 -0.64
CA MET A 209 -12.57 4.44 -0.40
C MET A 209 -12.87 3.22 0.45
N GLU A 210 -13.09 3.41 1.73
CA GLU A 210 -13.40 2.32 2.66
C GLU A 210 -14.92 2.19 2.79
N ASN A 211 -15.45 0.95 2.78
CA ASN A 211 -16.88 0.60 2.83
C ASN A 211 -17.76 1.36 1.80
N TYR A 212 -17.32 1.42 0.53
CA TYR A 212 -17.93 2.25 -0.49
C TYR A 212 -19.33 1.80 -0.93
N THR A 213 -19.81 0.63 -0.49
CA THR A 213 -21.16 0.11 -0.81
C THR A 213 -22.24 0.53 0.19
N GLU A 214 -21.87 1.03 1.38
CA GLU A 214 -22.82 1.48 2.39
C GLU A 214 -22.55 2.94 2.79
N HIS A 215 -21.45 3.16 3.48
CA HIS A 215 -21.03 4.49 3.92
C HIS A 215 -19.57 4.70 3.57
N THR A 216 -19.34 5.44 2.49
CA THR A 216 -17.98 5.65 1.98
C THR A 216 -17.18 6.56 2.89
N GLU A 217 -16.07 6.04 3.44
CA GLU A 217 -15.06 6.82 4.12
C GLU A 217 -13.88 7.10 3.17
N HIS A 218 -13.53 8.37 3.04
CA HIS A 218 -12.39 8.80 2.23
C HIS A 218 -11.15 8.96 3.11
N VAL A 219 -10.11 8.20 2.79
CA VAL A 219 -8.87 8.18 3.56
C VAL A 219 -7.69 8.47 2.66
N PHE A 220 -6.87 9.44 3.04
CA PHE A 220 -5.63 9.78 2.36
C PHE A 220 -4.42 9.35 3.20
N LEU A 221 -3.39 8.82 2.54
CA LEU A 221 -2.14 8.46 3.19
C LEU A 221 -0.96 9.05 2.42
N PHE A 222 -0.08 9.70 3.16
CA PHE A 222 1.28 10.00 2.70
C PHE A 222 2.16 8.83 3.08
N LEU A 223 2.76 8.21 2.08
CA LEU A 223 3.59 7.02 2.22
C LEU A 223 5.05 7.39 2.05
N ASN A 224 5.91 6.88 2.91
CA ASN A 224 7.33 6.86 2.67
C ASN A 224 7.89 5.51 3.13
N SER A 225 8.70 4.91 2.29
CA SER A 225 9.32 3.62 2.63
C SER A 225 10.79 3.59 2.31
N LEU A 226 11.52 2.87 3.16
CA LEU A 226 12.90 2.52 2.97
C LEU A 226 13.00 1.01 2.87
N VAL A 227 13.48 0.50 1.74
CA VAL A 227 13.58 -0.94 1.48
C VAL A 227 15.04 -1.33 1.35
N ILE A 228 15.48 -2.18 2.27
CA ILE A 228 16.83 -2.74 2.31
C ILE A 228 16.75 -4.18 1.79
N SER A 229 17.68 -4.57 0.92
CA SER A 229 17.75 -5.94 0.35
C SER A 229 19.17 -6.49 0.51
N ILE A 230 19.30 -7.66 1.14
CA ILE A 230 20.56 -8.37 1.39
C ILE A 230 20.48 -9.83 0.95
#